data_aa4c2e2c4996ef27bda3d15863d1b785
#
_entry.id   aa4c2e2c4996ef27bda3d15863d1b785
#
_cell.length_a   1.000
_cell.length_b   1.000
_cell.length_c   1.000
_cell.angle_alpha   90.00
_cell.angle_beta   90.00
_cell.angle_gamma   90.00
#
_symmetry.space_group_name_H-M   'P 1'
#
loop_
_entity.id
_entity.type
_entity.pdbx_description
1 polymer ?
#
loop_
_entity_poly.entity_id
_entity_poly.type
_entity_poly.pdbx_seq_one_letter_code
_entity_poly.pdbx_strand_id
1 'polypeptide(L)'
;LHLSLRRQRQMCIRDSFYADVKGRMAAAGRHPDHLKILPGAFVVLGQTDEEARATRSRLDSLVHMDSGMAALSIALGHDASGFDLDGPLPEVPPSNESKSGQERVIALARRENLTVRQLAQRLAGYGGLAFVGSVRTVADEMERWLKEEGADGFNIMFPWLPGGLDVFVEQLVPELQRRGIFRTEYEGTTLRENLGLPRPGNRFFPAD
;
A
#
# COMPACT_ATOMS: atom_id res chain seq x y z
N LEU A 1 -18.56 -1.08 -13.68
CA LEU A 1 -18.83 0.22 -13.04
C LEU A 1 -18.31 0.31 -11.60
N HIS A 2 -18.47 -0.71 -10.76
CA HIS A 2 -18.00 -0.69 -9.36
C HIS A 2 -16.47 -0.60 -9.19
N LEU A 3 -15.69 -1.20 -10.07
CA LEU A 3 -14.22 -1.17 -10.02
C LEU A 3 -13.66 0.22 -10.36
N SER A 4 -14.29 0.95 -11.28
CA SER A 4 -13.86 2.30 -11.66
C SER A 4 -14.15 3.32 -10.55
N LEU A 5 -15.30 3.23 -9.89
CA LEU A 5 -15.65 4.09 -8.74
C LEU A 5 -14.77 3.84 -7.50
N ARG A 6 -14.34 2.58 -7.27
CA ARG A 6 -13.36 2.25 -6.23
C ARG A 6 -12.00 2.89 -6.50
N ARG A 7 -11.52 2.79 -7.74
CA ARG A 7 -10.25 3.40 -8.16
C ARG A 7 -10.29 4.91 -8.00
N GLN A 8 -11.35 5.58 -8.44
CA GLN A 8 -11.49 7.03 -8.30
C GLN A 8 -11.50 7.50 -6.85
N ARG A 9 -12.16 6.79 -5.92
CA ARG A 9 -12.22 7.21 -4.51
C ARG A 9 -10.92 6.97 -3.75
N GLN A 10 -10.19 5.90 -4.03
CA GLN A 10 -8.84 5.71 -3.50
C GLN A 10 -7.87 6.75 -4.06
N MET A 11 -8.05 7.17 -5.30
CA MET A 11 -7.30 8.26 -5.92
C MET A 11 -7.55 9.59 -5.19
N CYS A 12 -8.79 9.98 -4.93
CA CYS A 12 -9.12 11.24 -4.25
C CYS A 12 -8.49 11.37 -2.86
N ILE A 13 -8.47 10.30 -2.06
CA ILE A 13 -7.86 10.32 -0.71
C ILE A 13 -6.33 10.40 -0.83
N ARG A 14 -5.77 9.69 -1.78
CA ARG A 14 -4.35 9.67 -2.09
C ARG A 14 -3.85 11.05 -2.52
N ASP A 15 -4.51 11.63 -3.52
CA ASP A 15 -4.13 12.90 -4.12
C ASP A 15 -4.25 14.04 -3.10
N SER A 16 -5.33 14.03 -2.28
CA SER A 16 -5.50 15.00 -1.21
C SER A 16 -4.41 14.90 -0.13
N PHE A 17 -3.98 13.69 0.25
CA PHE A 17 -2.90 13.48 1.21
C PHE A 17 -1.55 13.97 0.67
N TYR A 18 -1.22 13.58 -0.57
CA TYR A 18 0.02 14.01 -1.22
C TYR A 18 0.09 15.54 -1.33
N ALA A 19 -0.95 16.15 -1.88
CA ALA A 19 -1.04 17.61 -2.02
C ALA A 19 -0.98 18.34 -0.67
N ASP A 20 -1.69 17.85 0.37
CA ASP A 20 -1.66 18.43 1.72
C ASP A 20 -0.25 18.39 2.31
N VAL A 21 0.41 17.24 2.27
CA VAL A 21 1.77 17.09 2.84
C VAL A 21 2.78 17.96 2.09
N LYS A 22 2.78 17.95 0.76
CA LYS A 22 3.67 18.76 -0.06
C LYS A 22 3.39 20.26 0.13
N GLY A 23 2.10 20.65 0.23
CA GLY A 23 1.69 22.02 0.52
C GLY A 23 2.18 22.51 1.90
N ARG A 24 2.10 21.69 2.93
CA ARG A 24 2.63 22.01 4.27
C ARG A 24 4.15 22.16 4.26
N MET A 25 4.88 21.39 3.46
CA MET A 25 6.32 21.56 3.26
C MET A 25 6.62 22.96 2.71
N ALA A 26 5.93 23.34 1.63
CA ALA A 26 6.08 24.67 1.02
C ALA A 26 5.72 25.80 2.01
N ALA A 27 4.61 25.68 2.74
CA ALA A 27 4.19 26.64 3.74
C ALA A 27 5.21 26.80 4.90
N ALA A 28 5.96 25.72 5.20
CA ALA A 28 7.04 25.73 6.18
C ALA A 28 8.40 26.22 5.61
N GLY A 29 8.41 26.77 4.38
CA GLY A 29 9.63 27.24 3.71
C GLY A 29 10.59 26.13 3.28
N ARG A 30 10.11 24.89 3.14
CA ARG A 30 10.90 23.74 2.72
C ARG A 30 10.54 23.33 1.30
N HIS A 31 11.52 22.85 0.55
CA HIS A 31 11.27 22.35 -0.80
C HIS A 31 10.44 21.06 -0.75
N PRO A 32 9.32 20.95 -1.49
CA PRO A 32 8.46 19.78 -1.45
C PRO A 32 9.18 18.45 -1.78
N ASP A 33 10.18 18.50 -2.68
CA ASP A 33 10.95 17.31 -3.08
C ASP A 33 11.93 16.81 -1.99
N HIS A 34 12.14 17.59 -0.94
CA HIS A 34 12.94 17.15 0.22
C HIS A 34 12.18 16.19 1.15
N LEU A 35 10.97 15.81 0.80
CA LEU A 35 10.18 14.76 1.44
C LEU A 35 9.65 13.82 0.36
N LYS A 36 9.90 12.53 0.52
CA LYS A 36 9.42 11.49 -0.39
C LYS A 36 8.29 10.71 0.26
N ILE A 37 7.17 10.59 -0.44
CA ILE A 37 6.00 9.82 -0.03
C ILE A 37 6.08 8.47 -0.74
N LEU A 38 6.38 7.42 0.02
CA LEU A 38 6.62 6.06 -0.46
C LEU A 38 5.65 5.09 0.22
N PRO A 39 4.40 4.97 -0.25
CA PRO A 39 3.45 4.01 0.32
C PRO A 39 3.97 2.58 0.19
N GLY A 40 3.69 1.77 1.21
CA GLY A 40 3.90 0.32 1.13
C GLY A 40 2.97 -0.28 0.09
N ALA A 41 3.50 -1.06 -0.84
CA ALA A 41 2.75 -1.69 -1.91
C ALA A 41 3.02 -3.19 -1.98
N PHE A 42 1.96 -3.97 -1.94
CA PHE A 42 1.99 -5.41 -2.10
C PHE A 42 1.85 -5.77 -3.58
N VAL A 43 2.81 -6.51 -4.13
CA VAL A 43 2.84 -6.79 -5.56
C VAL A 43 2.68 -8.28 -5.83
N VAL A 44 1.69 -8.63 -6.67
CA VAL A 44 1.46 -9.98 -7.17
C VAL A 44 1.44 -9.94 -8.69
N LEU A 45 2.45 -10.52 -9.30
CA LEU A 45 2.58 -10.62 -10.74
C LEU A 45 2.13 -11.99 -11.25
N GLY A 46 1.60 -12.02 -12.47
CA GLY A 46 1.30 -13.20 -13.25
C GLY A 46 1.56 -12.94 -14.72
N GLN A 47 1.58 -13.98 -15.55
CA GLN A 47 1.68 -13.84 -16.99
C GLN A 47 0.46 -13.12 -17.58
N THR A 48 -0.71 -13.33 -16.94
CA THR A 48 -1.95 -12.61 -17.22
C THR A 48 -2.54 -12.02 -15.95
N ASP A 49 -3.49 -11.10 -16.10
CA ASP A 49 -4.22 -10.53 -14.96
C ASP A 49 -5.05 -11.59 -14.22
N GLU A 50 -5.55 -12.61 -14.93
CA GLU A 50 -6.28 -13.74 -14.36
C GLU A 50 -5.39 -14.59 -13.46
N GLU A 51 -4.19 -14.93 -13.93
CA GLU A 51 -3.21 -15.68 -13.17
C GLU A 51 -2.78 -14.94 -11.90
N ALA A 52 -2.50 -13.65 -12.00
CA ALA A 52 -2.17 -12.82 -10.85
C ALA A 52 -3.30 -12.80 -9.81
N ARG A 53 -4.56 -12.67 -10.27
CA ARG A 53 -5.74 -12.73 -9.37
C ARG A 53 -5.92 -14.10 -8.73
N ALA A 54 -5.69 -15.19 -9.48
CA ALA A 54 -5.75 -16.54 -8.94
C ALA A 54 -4.66 -16.76 -7.87
N THR A 55 -3.45 -16.29 -8.12
CA THR A 55 -2.34 -16.31 -7.15
C THR A 55 -2.69 -15.51 -5.90
N ARG A 56 -3.25 -14.32 -6.04
CA ARG A 56 -3.72 -13.50 -4.92
C ARG A 56 -4.79 -14.22 -4.11
N SER A 57 -5.79 -14.81 -4.76
CA SER A 57 -6.84 -15.57 -4.09
C SER A 57 -6.30 -16.77 -3.32
N ARG A 58 -5.30 -17.46 -3.89
CA ARG A 58 -4.62 -18.56 -3.20
C ARG A 58 -3.88 -18.07 -1.95
N LEU A 59 -3.16 -16.95 -2.03
CA LEU A 59 -2.49 -16.36 -0.87
C LEU A 59 -3.48 -15.99 0.23
N ASP A 60 -4.61 -15.37 -0.14
CA ASP A 60 -5.66 -15.01 0.81
C ASP A 60 -6.27 -16.26 1.49
N SER A 61 -6.40 -17.37 0.76
CA SER A 61 -6.91 -18.64 1.31
C SER A 61 -5.95 -19.34 2.28
N LEU A 62 -4.66 -19.01 2.23
CA LEU A 62 -3.64 -19.55 3.14
C LEU A 62 -3.56 -18.80 4.47
N VAL A 63 -4.30 -17.71 4.62
CA VAL A 63 -4.35 -16.96 5.88
C VAL A 63 -5.03 -17.82 6.94
N HIS A 64 -4.29 -18.12 8.01
CA HIS A 64 -4.83 -18.88 9.15
C HIS A 64 -5.90 -18.05 9.87
N MET A 65 -7.05 -18.65 10.16
CA MET A 65 -8.20 -17.91 10.69
C MET A 65 -7.92 -17.29 12.05
N ASP A 66 -7.19 -17.98 12.94
CA ASP A 66 -6.84 -17.42 14.25
C ASP A 66 -6.00 -16.15 14.11
N SER A 67 -5.05 -16.15 13.16
CA SER A 67 -4.26 -14.94 12.84
C SER A 67 -5.14 -13.84 12.26
N GLY A 68 -6.14 -14.22 11.45
CA GLY A 68 -7.13 -13.30 10.91
C GLY A 68 -7.97 -12.64 11.98
N MET A 69 -8.47 -13.43 12.93
CA MET A 69 -9.28 -12.93 14.05
C MET A 69 -8.47 -12.08 15.02
N ALA A 70 -7.20 -12.44 15.25
CA ALA A 70 -6.29 -11.60 16.04
C ALA A 70 -6.04 -10.24 15.34
N ALA A 71 -5.78 -10.23 14.04
CA ALA A 71 -5.61 -8.99 13.28
C ALA A 71 -6.89 -8.14 13.27
N LEU A 72 -8.06 -8.77 13.16
CA LEU A 72 -9.34 -8.08 13.25
C LEU A 72 -9.57 -7.46 14.63
N SER A 73 -9.28 -8.20 15.70
CA SER A 73 -9.39 -7.71 17.08
C SER A 73 -8.51 -6.50 17.32
N ILE A 74 -7.25 -6.54 16.87
CA ILE A 74 -6.33 -5.40 16.95
C ILE A 74 -6.86 -4.20 16.15
N ALA A 75 -7.33 -4.43 14.93
CA ALA A 75 -7.81 -3.35 14.07
C ALA A 75 -9.10 -2.71 14.57
N LEU A 76 -9.94 -3.46 15.29
CA LEU A 76 -11.16 -2.97 15.92
C LEU A 76 -10.91 -2.38 17.33
N GLY A 77 -9.75 -2.69 17.95
CA GLY A 77 -9.52 -2.40 19.37
C GLY A 77 -10.56 -3.06 20.28
N HIS A 78 -11.04 -4.23 19.87
CA HIS A 78 -12.07 -5.02 20.53
C HIS A 78 -11.90 -6.50 20.24
N ASP A 79 -12.14 -7.36 21.23
CA ASP A 79 -12.06 -8.81 21.01
C ASP A 79 -13.15 -9.28 20.05
N ALA A 80 -12.72 -9.81 18.92
CA ALA A 80 -13.59 -10.33 17.87
C ALA A 80 -13.74 -11.86 17.91
N SER A 81 -13.12 -12.56 18.87
CA SER A 81 -13.07 -14.03 18.92
C SER A 81 -14.46 -14.70 18.99
N GLY A 82 -15.44 -14.00 19.54
CA GLY A 82 -16.82 -14.47 19.64
C GLY A 82 -17.73 -14.10 18.48
N PHE A 83 -17.22 -13.47 17.41
CA PHE A 83 -18.05 -13.05 16.29
C PHE A 83 -18.41 -14.23 15.38
N ASP A 84 -19.62 -14.20 14.82
CA ASP A 84 -20.02 -15.15 13.79
C ASP A 84 -19.20 -14.94 12.52
N LEU A 85 -18.36 -15.93 12.17
CA LEU A 85 -17.44 -15.84 11.03
C LEU A 85 -18.17 -15.65 9.69
N ASP A 86 -19.35 -16.20 9.54
CA ASP A 86 -20.10 -16.18 8.28
C ASP A 86 -21.18 -15.09 8.28
N GLY A 87 -21.34 -14.40 9.40
CA GLY A 87 -22.20 -13.22 9.54
C GLY A 87 -21.51 -11.91 9.16
N PRO A 88 -22.29 -10.82 9.11
CA PRO A 88 -21.76 -9.48 8.94
C PRO A 88 -21.01 -9.02 10.20
N LEU A 89 -20.15 -8.01 10.07
CA LEU A 89 -19.48 -7.38 11.22
C LEU A 89 -20.55 -6.79 12.15
N PRO A 90 -20.61 -7.22 13.43
CA PRO A 90 -21.55 -6.66 14.39
C PRO A 90 -21.20 -5.19 14.73
N GLU A 91 -22.09 -4.53 15.49
CA GLU A 91 -21.76 -3.23 16.05
C GLU A 91 -20.64 -3.37 17.09
N VAL A 92 -19.61 -2.54 16.93
CA VAL A 92 -18.45 -2.55 17.81
C VAL A 92 -18.39 -1.23 18.57
N PRO A 93 -18.20 -1.25 19.89
CA PRO A 93 -18.09 -0.02 20.67
C PRO A 93 -16.87 0.80 20.25
N PRO A 94 -16.88 2.13 20.45
CA PRO A 94 -15.73 2.97 20.15
C PRO A 94 -14.48 2.51 20.91
N SER A 95 -13.36 2.41 20.21
CA SER A 95 -12.06 2.04 20.78
C SER A 95 -11.29 3.27 21.24
N ASN A 96 -10.51 3.12 22.33
CA ASN A 96 -9.54 4.12 22.75
C ASN A 96 -8.18 4.00 22.02
N GLU A 97 -7.99 2.97 21.20
CA GLU A 97 -6.77 2.78 20.42
C GLU A 97 -6.79 3.66 19.17
N SER A 98 -6.89 3.07 17.99
CA SER A 98 -6.90 3.83 16.72
C SER A 98 -8.31 4.04 16.20
N LYS A 99 -8.96 5.15 16.58
CA LYS A 99 -10.32 5.50 16.10
C LYS A 99 -10.41 5.49 14.58
N SER A 100 -9.46 6.12 13.89
CA SER A 100 -9.41 6.14 12.42
C SER A 100 -9.15 4.75 11.81
N GLY A 101 -8.44 3.87 12.52
CA GLY A 101 -8.23 2.48 12.14
C GLY A 101 -9.53 1.70 12.20
N GLN A 102 -10.23 1.75 13.33
CA GLN A 102 -11.51 1.11 13.56
C GLN A 102 -12.57 1.58 12.54
N GLU A 103 -12.71 2.90 12.36
CA GLU A 103 -13.66 3.47 11.40
C GLU A 103 -13.41 2.99 9.96
N ARG A 104 -12.14 2.90 9.55
CA ARG A 104 -11.77 2.39 8.21
C ARG A 104 -12.17 0.92 8.04
N VAL A 105 -11.94 0.10 9.04
CA VAL A 105 -12.28 -1.34 9.01
C VAL A 105 -13.79 -1.52 8.97
N ILE A 106 -14.54 -0.81 9.81
CA ILE A 106 -16.01 -0.84 9.82
C ILE A 106 -16.58 -0.34 8.48
N ALA A 107 -16.04 0.77 7.96
CA ALA A 107 -16.45 1.32 6.67
C ALA A 107 -16.15 0.35 5.52
N LEU A 108 -15.01 -0.34 5.56
CA LEU A 108 -14.65 -1.38 4.59
C LEU A 108 -15.66 -2.53 4.61
N ALA A 109 -15.92 -3.09 5.80
CA ALA A 109 -16.85 -4.20 5.98
C ALA A 109 -18.25 -3.87 5.45
N ARG A 110 -18.79 -2.71 5.83
CA ARG A 110 -20.13 -2.25 5.39
C ARG A 110 -20.18 -1.96 3.89
N ARG A 111 -19.18 -1.26 3.35
CA ARG A 111 -19.13 -0.88 1.94
C ARG A 111 -19.09 -2.10 1.02
N GLU A 112 -18.35 -3.13 1.40
CA GLU A 112 -18.13 -4.32 0.58
C GLU A 112 -19.01 -5.48 0.98
N ASN A 113 -19.86 -5.30 1.98
CA ASN A 113 -20.73 -6.33 2.54
C ASN A 113 -19.96 -7.62 2.88
N LEU A 114 -18.81 -7.44 3.57
CA LEU A 114 -17.93 -8.55 3.94
C LEU A 114 -18.45 -9.28 5.17
N THR A 115 -18.33 -10.61 5.15
CA THR A 115 -18.47 -11.41 6.38
C THR A 115 -17.26 -11.19 7.29
N VAL A 116 -17.40 -11.52 8.58
CA VAL A 116 -16.29 -11.47 9.55
C VAL A 116 -15.09 -12.27 9.04
N ARG A 117 -15.33 -13.47 8.49
CA ARG A 117 -14.30 -14.32 7.87
C ARG A 117 -13.53 -13.59 6.76
N GLN A 118 -14.26 -13.02 5.81
CA GLN A 118 -13.66 -12.30 4.68
C GLN A 118 -12.88 -11.06 5.14
N LEU A 119 -13.40 -10.36 6.13
CA LEU A 119 -12.75 -9.20 6.71
C LEU A 119 -11.46 -9.60 7.45
N ALA A 120 -11.51 -10.64 8.27
CA ALA A 120 -10.37 -11.18 9.00
C ALA A 120 -9.26 -11.66 8.04
N GLN A 121 -9.59 -12.42 7.01
CA GLN A 121 -8.65 -12.85 5.99
C GLN A 121 -8.01 -11.67 5.27
N ARG A 122 -8.79 -10.63 4.96
CA ARG A 122 -8.30 -9.45 4.28
C ARG A 122 -7.35 -8.60 5.13
N LEU A 123 -7.57 -8.55 6.44
CA LEU A 123 -6.71 -7.81 7.38
C LEU A 123 -5.43 -8.55 7.69
N ALA A 124 -5.47 -9.88 7.82
CA ALA A 124 -4.29 -10.71 8.07
C ALA A 124 -3.50 -10.99 6.78
N GLY A 125 -4.19 -11.07 5.62
CA GLY A 125 -3.56 -10.90 4.33
C GLY A 125 -3.17 -9.42 4.20
N TYR A 126 -2.37 -9.01 3.29
CA TYR A 126 -2.00 -7.60 3.14
C TYR A 126 -3.20 -6.76 2.64
N GLY A 127 -3.80 -5.99 3.53
CA GLY A 127 -4.99 -5.16 3.26
C GLY A 127 -4.72 -3.73 2.78
N GLY A 128 -3.44 -3.34 2.58
CA GLY A 128 -3.03 -2.02 2.09
C GLY A 128 -3.11 -1.86 0.56
N LEU A 129 -2.27 -0.97 0.02
CA LEU A 129 -2.13 -0.81 -1.43
C LEU A 129 -1.59 -2.12 -2.03
N ALA A 130 -2.26 -2.63 -3.06
CA ALA A 130 -1.83 -3.82 -3.76
C ALA A 130 -1.91 -3.61 -5.27
N PHE A 131 -0.86 -4.01 -5.97
CA PHE A 131 -0.80 -4.10 -7.41
C PHE A 131 -0.87 -5.58 -7.81
N VAL A 132 -1.93 -5.98 -8.49
CA VAL A 132 -2.20 -7.37 -8.86
C VAL A 132 -2.54 -7.42 -10.33
N GLY A 133 -1.70 -8.06 -11.12
CA GLY A 133 -1.90 -8.15 -12.56
C GLY A 133 -0.67 -8.63 -13.33
N SER A 134 -0.77 -8.57 -14.64
CA SER A 134 0.36 -8.74 -15.55
C SER A 134 1.38 -7.62 -15.35
N VAL A 135 2.60 -7.84 -15.81
CA VAL A 135 3.68 -6.82 -15.78
C VAL A 135 3.20 -5.49 -16.35
N ARG A 136 2.47 -5.53 -17.48
CA ARG A 136 1.93 -4.33 -18.12
C ARG A 136 0.91 -3.62 -17.24
N THR A 137 -0.07 -4.36 -16.71
CA THR A 137 -1.13 -3.80 -15.86
C THR A 137 -0.56 -3.15 -14.61
N VAL A 138 0.41 -3.82 -13.95
CA VAL A 138 1.05 -3.28 -12.75
C VAL A 138 1.90 -2.06 -13.08
N ALA A 139 2.68 -2.10 -14.16
CA ALA A 139 3.47 -0.95 -14.59
C ALA A 139 2.59 0.25 -14.97
N ASP A 140 1.46 0.05 -15.67
CA ASP A 140 0.50 1.10 -16.00
C ASP A 140 -0.08 1.75 -14.73
N GLU A 141 -0.36 0.95 -13.70
CA GLU A 141 -0.91 1.44 -12.45
C GLU A 141 0.13 2.19 -11.62
N MET A 142 1.37 1.70 -11.52
CA MET A 142 2.46 2.39 -10.86
C MET A 142 2.79 3.72 -11.53
N GLU A 143 2.89 3.72 -12.86
CA GLU A 143 3.14 4.94 -13.64
C GLU A 143 2.05 5.99 -13.42
N ARG A 144 0.79 5.57 -13.38
CA ARG A 144 -0.34 6.47 -13.08
C ARG A 144 -0.21 7.08 -11.68
N TRP A 145 0.17 6.29 -10.66
CA TRP A 145 0.39 6.80 -9.30
C TRP A 145 1.44 7.90 -9.25
N LEU A 146 2.52 7.74 -10.02
CA LEU A 146 3.59 8.75 -10.10
C LEU A 146 3.14 10.00 -10.85
N LYS A 147 2.48 9.84 -12.00
CA LYS A 147 2.02 10.95 -12.85
C LYS A 147 0.90 11.78 -12.23
N GLU A 148 0.03 11.15 -11.45
CA GLU A 148 -1.09 11.79 -10.77
C GLU A 148 -0.73 12.28 -9.36
N GLU A 149 0.56 12.41 -9.07
CA GLU A 149 1.05 12.91 -7.78
C GLU A 149 0.45 12.19 -6.56
N GLY A 150 0.34 10.86 -6.65
CA GLY A 150 -0.13 10.00 -5.57
C GLY A 150 0.99 9.46 -4.70
N ALA A 151 2.21 9.41 -5.23
CA ALA A 151 3.41 8.92 -4.58
C ALA A 151 4.67 9.42 -5.30
N ASP A 152 5.80 9.49 -4.61
CA ASP A 152 7.12 9.71 -5.22
C ASP A 152 7.81 8.38 -5.56
N GLY A 153 7.24 7.25 -5.17
CA GLY A 153 7.73 5.88 -5.37
C GLY A 153 6.99 4.92 -4.44
N PHE A 154 7.52 3.71 -4.28
CA PHE A 154 6.85 2.67 -3.49
C PHE A 154 7.84 1.92 -2.61
N ASN A 155 7.40 1.53 -1.42
CA ASN A 155 8.06 0.54 -0.60
C ASN A 155 7.46 -0.83 -0.92
N ILE A 156 8.14 -1.61 -1.76
CA ILE A 156 7.60 -2.86 -2.30
C ILE A 156 7.68 -3.98 -1.27
N MET A 157 6.57 -4.67 -1.08
CA MET A 157 6.45 -5.84 -0.24
C MET A 157 6.07 -7.06 -1.07
N PHE A 158 6.78 -8.16 -0.85
CA PHE A 158 6.59 -9.39 -1.61
C PHE A 158 5.78 -10.39 -0.80
N PRO A 159 4.77 -11.03 -1.41
CA PRO A 159 3.93 -12.02 -0.73
C PRO A 159 4.65 -13.32 -0.38
N TRP A 160 5.70 -13.66 -1.13
CA TRP A 160 6.57 -14.81 -0.89
C TRP A 160 7.99 -14.52 -1.38
N LEU A 161 8.98 -15.18 -0.77
CA LEU A 161 10.39 -15.06 -1.11
C LEU A 161 10.98 -16.46 -1.37
N PRO A 162 11.96 -16.59 -2.29
CA PRO A 162 12.52 -15.53 -3.14
C PRO A 162 11.66 -15.21 -4.38
N GLY A 163 10.83 -16.14 -4.86
CA GLY A 163 10.19 -16.09 -6.17
C GLY A 163 9.37 -14.83 -6.46
N GLY A 164 8.70 -14.24 -5.48
CA GLY A 164 7.98 -12.98 -5.67
C GLY A 164 8.92 -11.81 -5.97
N LEU A 165 10.08 -11.77 -5.32
CA LEU A 165 11.13 -10.79 -5.59
C LEU A 165 11.78 -11.04 -6.96
N ASP A 166 12.08 -12.30 -7.28
CA ASP A 166 12.75 -12.67 -8.54
C ASP A 166 11.90 -12.21 -9.74
N VAL A 167 10.63 -12.57 -9.78
CA VAL A 167 9.71 -12.15 -10.85
C VAL A 167 9.59 -10.63 -10.93
N PHE A 168 9.56 -9.93 -9.82
CA PHE A 168 9.52 -8.47 -9.79
C PHE A 168 10.79 -7.89 -10.45
N VAL A 169 11.96 -8.36 -10.04
CA VAL A 169 13.25 -7.85 -10.54
C VAL A 169 13.46 -8.21 -12.01
N GLU A 170 13.12 -9.44 -12.41
CA GLU A 170 13.39 -9.93 -13.76
C GLU A 170 12.39 -9.42 -14.81
N GLN A 171 11.15 -9.14 -14.41
CA GLN A 171 10.09 -8.80 -15.36
C GLN A 171 9.58 -7.36 -15.22
N LEU A 172 9.27 -6.90 -13.99
CA LEU A 172 8.67 -5.58 -13.80
C LEU A 172 9.70 -4.47 -13.80
N VAL A 173 10.85 -4.64 -13.17
CA VAL A 173 11.92 -3.62 -13.14
C VAL A 173 12.36 -3.22 -14.55
N PRO A 174 12.66 -4.14 -15.49
CA PRO A 174 13.01 -3.76 -16.86
C PRO A 174 11.91 -2.98 -17.59
N GLU A 175 10.65 -3.30 -17.35
CA GLU A 175 9.52 -2.56 -17.94
C GLU A 175 9.41 -1.13 -17.36
N LEU A 176 9.60 -0.96 -16.05
CA LEU A 176 9.62 0.37 -15.41
C LEU A 176 10.81 1.21 -15.91
N GLN A 177 11.97 0.58 -16.11
CA GLN A 177 13.16 1.23 -16.70
C GLN A 177 12.91 1.64 -18.15
N ARG A 178 12.33 0.77 -18.97
CA ARG A 178 11.96 1.06 -20.36
C ARG A 178 10.99 2.25 -20.46
N ARG A 179 10.13 2.43 -19.47
CA ARG A 179 9.21 3.58 -19.39
C ARG A 179 9.87 4.85 -18.84
N GLY A 180 11.11 4.78 -18.39
CA GLY A 180 11.83 5.90 -17.78
C GLY A 180 11.32 6.33 -16.41
N ILE A 181 10.58 5.48 -15.71
CA ILE A 181 10.02 5.74 -14.37
C ILE A 181 10.77 5.02 -13.25
N PHE A 182 11.79 4.25 -13.60
CA PHE A 182 12.72 3.64 -12.65
C PHE A 182 14.15 3.82 -13.13
N ARG A 183 15.08 3.99 -12.18
CA ARG A 183 16.50 4.20 -12.46
C ARG A 183 17.11 2.99 -13.17
N THR A 184 18.07 3.23 -14.07
CA THR A 184 18.91 2.20 -14.68
C THR A 184 20.24 2.06 -13.95
N GLU A 185 20.71 3.14 -13.29
CA GLU A 185 21.97 3.22 -12.57
C GLU A 185 21.78 3.91 -11.23
N TYR A 186 22.68 3.69 -10.30
CA TYR A 186 22.78 4.45 -9.07
C TYR A 186 23.69 5.66 -9.27
N GLU A 187 23.14 6.86 -9.13
CA GLU A 187 23.87 8.12 -9.31
C GLU A 187 24.66 8.53 -8.07
N GLY A 188 24.22 8.07 -6.90
CA GLY A 188 24.82 8.40 -5.61
C GLY A 188 25.37 7.19 -4.86
N THR A 189 26.16 7.44 -3.84
CA THR A 189 26.77 6.42 -2.96
C THR A 189 25.95 6.15 -1.71
N THR A 190 24.96 6.98 -1.41
CA THR A 190 24.08 6.85 -0.24
C THR A 190 22.61 6.73 -0.66
N LEU A 191 21.80 6.10 0.19
CA LEU A 191 20.35 6.02 -0.01
C LEU A 191 19.74 7.42 -0.17
N ARG A 192 20.21 8.40 0.59
CA ARG A 192 19.70 9.75 0.56
C ARG A 192 19.95 10.42 -0.81
N GLU A 193 21.15 10.28 -1.36
CA GLU A 193 21.50 10.77 -2.69
C GLU A 193 20.64 10.08 -3.77
N ASN A 194 20.51 8.76 -3.70
CA ASN A 194 19.71 7.99 -4.64
C ASN A 194 18.19 8.28 -4.55
N LEU A 195 17.73 8.91 -3.46
CA LEU A 195 16.37 9.44 -3.33
C LEU A 195 16.25 10.91 -3.75
N GLY A 196 17.34 11.54 -4.21
CA GLY A 196 17.38 12.95 -4.57
C GLY A 196 17.18 13.88 -3.36
N LEU A 197 17.55 13.44 -2.17
CA LEU A 197 17.41 14.21 -0.94
C LEU A 197 18.72 14.88 -0.56
N PRO A 198 18.72 16.18 -0.20
CA PRO A 198 19.92 16.86 0.22
C PRO A 198 20.42 16.31 1.56
N ARG A 199 21.72 16.31 1.75
CA ARG A 199 22.33 15.97 3.04
C ARG A 199 22.01 17.08 4.04
N PRO A 200 21.33 16.81 5.15
CA PRO A 200 21.07 17.84 6.15
C PRO A 200 22.37 18.21 6.86
N GLY A 201 22.55 19.50 7.15
CA GLY A 201 23.62 19.95 8.06
C GLY A 201 23.43 19.35 9.45
N ASN A 202 24.53 19.08 10.15
CA ASN A 202 24.44 18.65 11.54
C ASN A 202 24.07 19.85 12.41
N ARG A 203 22.86 19.85 12.99
CA ARG A 203 22.40 20.96 13.84
C ARG A 203 23.18 21.11 15.16
N PHE A 204 23.89 20.07 15.57
CA PHE A 204 24.68 20.09 16.81
C PHE A 204 26.18 20.44 16.58
N PHE A 205 26.61 20.23 15.35
CA PHE A 205 27.97 20.55 14.90
C PHE A 205 27.86 21.27 13.56
N PRO A 206 27.51 22.58 13.55
CA PRO A 206 27.51 23.35 12.30
C PRO A 206 28.90 23.26 11.68
N ALA A 207 28.96 23.05 10.35
CA ALA A 207 30.22 23.19 9.63
C ALA A 207 30.63 24.68 9.72
N ASP A 208 31.88 24.94 10.10
CA ASP A 208 32.52 26.25 10.12
C ASP A 208 32.50 26.90 8.73
#